data_5c74b7c70b8051a22ddb14e9be81ae12
#
_entry.id   5c74b7c70b8051a22ddb14e9be81ae12
#
_cell.length_a   1.000
_cell.length_b   1.000
_cell.length_c   1.000
_cell.angle_alpha   90.00
_cell.angle_beta   90.00
_cell.angle_gamma   90.00
#
_symmetry.space_group_name_H-M   'P 1'
#
loop_
_entity.id
_entity.type
_entity.pdbx_description
1 polymer ?
#
loop_
_entity_poly.entity_id
_entity_poly.type
_entity_poly.pdbx_seq_one_letter_code
_entity_poly.pdbx_strand_id
1 'polypeptide(L)'
;MEKSFLKLIEHSIKEHWHLPSLTDYEGAEHNYKDVARWIEKLHILFERSGLQKGDKIALCSRNTSNWGIAFLATLTYGAVAVPILNEFKPDTIHHIINHSGARLLFVGKSVWDNIDHGQMPGLDGILAMSDYSVISSDNKALVETAPRLEELFKMKHPEGLALKDIHYRLEQPEELAMINYTSGTTSSPKGVMLPYRSMWSNLRYALDQMGYTPGEKLVSILTMAHMYGLAFEFIYPFASGIHIYFLQKMPSPKILGEVFANIRPHLIVAVPLIIEKIIKSRVLPQLERFHIKLMLKIPVLGGKVRHKIKKQILDAFGGRFK
;
A
#
# COMPACT_ATOMS: atom_id res chain seq x y z
N MET A 1 1.54 19.96 -16.52
CA MET A 1 0.88 18.69 -16.14
C MET A 1 -0.41 19.04 -15.40
N GLU A 2 -1.52 18.45 -15.78
CA GLU A 2 -2.82 18.70 -15.19
C GLU A 2 -2.80 18.34 -13.69
N LYS A 3 -3.45 19.16 -12.83
CA LYS A 3 -3.48 18.95 -11.38
C LYS A 3 -4.48 17.85 -11.03
N SER A 4 -4.22 16.60 -11.46
CA SER A 4 -5.06 15.45 -11.24
C SER A 4 -4.26 14.28 -10.70
N PHE A 5 -4.71 13.72 -9.58
CA PHE A 5 -4.14 12.54 -8.95
C PHE A 5 -4.32 11.30 -9.85
N LEU A 6 -5.53 11.10 -10.38
CA LEU A 6 -5.82 9.93 -11.23
C LEU A 6 -5.05 9.96 -12.54
N LYS A 7 -4.82 11.16 -13.11
CA LYS A 7 -3.99 11.30 -14.30
C LYS A 7 -2.50 11.03 -14.04
N LEU A 8 -2.00 11.32 -12.84
CA LEU A 8 -0.65 10.91 -12.46
C LEU A 8 -0.53 9.39 -12.35
N ILE A 9 -1.53 8.71 -11.78
CA ILE A 9 -1.56 7.23 -11.71
C ILE A 9 -1.66 6.63 -13.13
N GLU A 10 -2.52 7.18 -13.99
CA GLU A 10 -2.62 6.77 -15.40
C GLU A 10 -1.28 6.89 -16.13
N HIS A 11 -0.63 8.06 -15.98
CA HIS A 11 0.66 8.34 -16.59
C HIS A 11 1.73 7.35 -16.11
N SER A 12 1.82 7.12 -14.80
CA SER A 12 2.78 6.18 -14.23
C SER A 12 2.59 4.76 -14.76
N ILE A 13 1.35 4.28 -14.85
CA ILE A 13 1.04 2.95 -15.41
C ILE A 13 1.52 2.86 -16.86
N LYS A 14 1.26 3.88 -17.67
CA LYS A 14 1.64 3.90 -19.08
C LYS A 14 3.14 3.99 -19.30
N GLU A 15 3.80 4.85 -18.53
CA GLU A 15 5.25 5.09 -18.66
C GLU A 15 6.07 3.88 -18.20
N HIS A 16 5.63 3.22 -17.13
CA HIS A 16 6.35 2.12 -16.51
C HIS A 16 5.80 0.73 -16.85
N TRP A 17 5.02 0.59 -17.92
CA TRP A 17 4.20 -0.57 -18.30
C TRP A 17 4.85 -1.93 -18.06
N HIS A 18 6.13 -2.08 -18.38
CA HIS A 18 6.89 -3.32 -18.26
C HIS A 18 7.75 -3.41 -17.00
N LEU A 19 7.85 -2.34 -16.21
CA LEU A 19 8.64 -2.37 -15.00
C LEU A 19 7.94 -3.18 -13.89
N PRO A 20 8.69 -3.89 -13.03
CA PRO A 20 8.16 -4.42 -11.80
C PRO A 20 7.57 -3.31 -10.93
N SER A 21 6.42 -3.57 -10.33
CA SER A 21 5.64 -2.57 -9.58
C SER A 21 5.42 -3.00 -8.12
N LEU A 22 4.61 -4.04 -7.92
CA LEU A 22 4.18 -4.51 -6.61
C LEU A 22 4.57 -5.97 -6.43
N THR A 23 5.30 -6.27 -5.35
CA THR A 23 5.71 -7.64 -5.02
C THR A 23 5.42 -7.94 -3.57
N ASP A 24 4.74 -9.04 -3.30
CA ASP A 24 4.65 -9.61 -1.97
C ASP A 24 5.96 -10.39 -1.70
N TYR A 25 6.72 -9.98 -0.67
CA TYR A 25 8.00 -10.63 -0.38
C TYR A 25 7.83 -12.14 -0.17
N GLU A 26 8.57 -12.95 -0.94
CA GLU A 26 8.40 -14.41 -1.04
C GLU A 26 7.04 -14.85 -1.64
N GLY A 27 6.36 -14.00 -2.40
CA GLY A 27 5.03 -14.24 -2.97
C GLY A 27 4.87 -13.71 -4.39
N ALA A 28 3.67 -13.22 -4.69
CA ALA A 28 3.31 -12.74 -6.02
C ALA A 28 4.10 -11.48 -6.42
N GLU A 29 4.46 -11.39 -7.70
CA GLU A 29 5.06 -10.21 -8.31
C GLU A 29 4.17 -9.72 -9.45
N HIS A 30 3.96 -8.40 -9.50
CA HIS A 30 3.19 -7.72 -10.53
C HIS A 30 4.01 -6.59 -11.16
N ASN A 31 4.04 -6.53 -12.47
CA ASN A 31 4.47 -5.34 -13.19
C ASN A 31 3.30 -4.33 -13.30
N TYR A 32 3.55 -3.12 -13.83
CA TYR A 32 2.50 -2.10 -13.98
C TYR A 32 1.36 -2.55 -14.90
N LYS A 33 1.66 -3.35 -15.93
CA LYS A 33 0.64 -3.96 -16.81
C LYS A 33 -0.29 -4.91 -16.03
N ASP A 34 0.28 -5.71 -15.13
CA ASP A 34 -0.51 -6.65 -14.32
C ASP A 34 -1.41 -5.90 -13.34
N VAL A 35 -0.90 -4.82 -12.72
CA VAL A 35 -1.70 -3.93 -11.88
C VAL A 35 -2.85 -3.33 -12.68
N ALA A 36 -2.60 -2.79 -13.88
CA ALA A 36 -3.63 -2.24 -14.75
C ALA A 36 -4.69 -3.28 -15.12
N ARG A 37 -4.26 -4.52 -15.45
CA ARG A 37 -5.17 -5.63 -15.73
C ARG A 37 -6.08 -5.97 -14.54
N TRP A 38 -5.54 -5.98 -13.34
CA TRP A 38 -6.33 -6.24 -12.14
C TRP A 38 -7.28 -5.08 -11.80
N ILE A 39 -6.85 -3.82 -11.98
CA ILE A 39 -7.72 -2.64 -11.85
C ILE A 39 -8.91 -2.79 -12.79
N GLU A 40 -8.68 -3.13 -14.05
CA GLU A 40 -9.74 -3.31 -15.06
C GLU A 40 -10.71 -4.44 -14.69
N LYS A 41 -10.21 -5.57 -14.18
CA LYS A 41 -11.07 -6.66 -13.70
C LYS A 41 -11.93 -6.22 -12.51
N LEU A 42 -11.35 -5.47 -11.56
CA LEU A 42 -12.11 -4.96 -10.44
C LEU A 42 -13.14 -3.91 -10.89
N HIS A 43 -12.85 -3.09 -11.90
CA HIS A 43 -13.83 -2.19 -12.49
C HIS A 43 -15.02 -2.97 -13.09
N ILE A 44 -14.78 -4.07 -13.81
CA ILE A 44 -15.83 -4.96 -14.31
C ILE A 44 -16.68 -5.51 -13.15
N LEU A 45 -16.04 -5.92 -12.06
CA LEU A 45 -16.73 -6.40 -10.86
C LEU A 45 -17.62 -5.32 -10.25
N PHE A 46 -17.08 -4.12 -10.05
CA PHE A 46 -17.78 -2.98 -9.47
C PHE A 46 -18.99 -2.56 -10.31
N GLU A 47 -18.79 -2.41 -11.62
CA GLU A 47 -19.85 -2.04 -12.55
C GLU A 47 -20.99 -3.06 -12.53
N ARG A 48 -20.69 -4.36 -12.66
CA ARG A 48 -21.70 -5.42 -12.69
C ARG A 48 -22.39 -5.63 -11.34
N SER A 49 -21.72 -5.37 -10.23
CA SER A 49 -22.33 -5.40 -8.90
C SER A 49 -23.20 -4.18 -8.57
N GLY A 50 -23.28 -3.20 -9.49
CA GLY A 50 -24.12 -2.02 -9.35
C GLY A 50 -23.53 -0.92 -8.44
N LEU A 51 -22.19 -0.95 -8.21
CA LEU A 51 -21.53 0.17 -7.53
C LEU A 51 -21.60 1.43 -8.37
N GLN A 52 -21.77 2.54 -7.70
CA GLN A 52 -21.82 3.87 -8.32
C GLN A 52 -20.62 4.71 -7.87
N LYS A 53 -20.33 5.76 -8.64
CA LYS A 53 -19.36 6.78 -8.23
C LYS A 53 -19.76 7.36 -6.85
N GLY A 54 -18.78 7.46 -5.95
CA GLY A 54 -18.99 7.95 -4.58
C GLY A 54 -19.43 6.88 -3.57
N ASP A 55 -19.74 5.65 -4.02
CA ASP A 55 -19.92 4.52 -3.11
C ASP A 55 -18.61 4.22 -2.38
N LYS A 56 -18.72 3.72 -1.16
CA LYS A 56 -17.56 3.47 -0.31
C LYS A 56 -17.17 2.01 -0.36
N ILE A 57 -15.86 1.77 -0.47
CA ILE A 57 -15.25 0.43 -0.45
C ILE A 57 -14.26 0.38 0.71
N ALA A 58 -14.51 -0.50 1.68
CA ALA A 58 -13.64 -0.72 2.82
C ALA A 58 -12.52 -1.71 2.48
N LEU A 59 -11.32 -1.42 3.00
CA LEU A 59 -10.10 -2.20 2.81
C LEU A 59 -9.49 -2.50 4.17
N CYS A 60 -9.59 -3.75 4.65
CA CYS A 60 -9.12 -4.15 5.97
C CYS A 60 -8.24 -5.40 5.91
N SER A 61 -6.95 -5.20 5.73
CA SER A 61 -5.95 -6.27 5.64
C SER A 61 -4.55 -5.72 5.96
N ARG A 62 -3.59 -6.62 6.11
CA ARG A 62 -2.16 -6.27 6.05
C ARG A 62 -1.81 -5.75 4.65
N ASN A 63 -0.68 -5.04 4.56
CA ASN A 63 -0.14 -4.61 3.27
C ASN A 63 0.14 -5.81 2.38
N THR A 64 -0.41 -5.77 1.17
CA THR A 64 -0.15 -6.73 0.09
C THR A 64 -0.26 -6.03 -1.25
N SER A 65 0.24 -6.64 -2.31
CA SER A 65 0.04 -6.18 -3.68
C SER A 65 -1.46 -6.05 -3.99
N ASN A 66 -2.27 -7.02 -3.58
CA ASN A 66 -3.71 -6.99 -3.77
C ASN A 66 -4.39 -5.82 -3.02
N TRP A 67 -3.92 -5.47 -1.82
CA TRP A 67 -4.45 -4.29 -1.12
C TRP A 67 -4.19 -3.02 -1.94
N GLY A 68 -2.97 -2.86 -2.46
CA GLY A 68 -2.61 -1.73 -3.31
C GLY A 68 -3.44 -1.67 -4.60
N ILE A 69 -3.63 -2.81 -5.26
CA ILE A 69 -4.47 -2.92 -6.47
C ILE A 69 -5.93 -2.56 -6.17
N ALA A 70 -6.52 -3.12 -5.09
CA ALA A 70 -7.89 -2.82 -4.70
C ALA A 70 -8.09 -1.33 -4.36
N PHE A 71 -7.11 -0.71 -3.70
CA PHE A 71 -7.11 0.72 -3.40
C PHE A 71 -7.09 1.56 -4.69
N LEU A 72 -6.18 1.28 -5.62
CA LEU A 72 -6.11 1.98 -6.90
C LEU A 72 -7.38 1.76 -7.73
N ALA A 73 -7.90 0.53 -7.79
CA ALA A 73 -9.13 0.23 -8.49
C ALA A 73 -10.32 1.02 -7.92
N THR A 74 -10.40 1.13 -6.59
CA THR A 74 -11.43 1.93 -5.92
C THR A 74 -11.40 3.39 -6.36
N LEU A 75 -10.22 4.02 -6.32
CA LEU A 75 -10.08 5.44 -6.68
C LEU A 75 -10.29 5.68 -8.19
N THR A 76 -9.72 4.83 -9.03
CA THR A 76 -9.80 4.98 -10.50
C THR A 76 -11.20 4.70 -11.03
N TYR A 77 -12.00 3.88 -10.35
CA TYR A 77 -13.43 3.71 -10.61
C TYR A 77 -14.25 4.96 -10.25
N GLY A 78 -13.78 5.72 -9.27
CA GLY A 78 -14.49 6.88 -8.70
C GLY A 78 -15.28 6.55 -7.44
N ALA A 79 -15.04 5.40 -6.85
CA ALA A 79 -15.50 5.07 -5.50
C ALA A 79 -14.59 5.70 -4.44
N VAL A 80 -15.06 5.74 -3.21
CA VAL A 80 -14.36 6.30 -2.05
C VAL A 80 -13.71 5.19 -1.26
N ALA A 81 -12.39 5.25 -1.08
CA ALA A 81 -11.67 4.27 -0.29
C ALA A 81 -11.87 4.50 1.22
N VAL A 82 -12.07 3.41 1.97
CA VAL A 82 -12.13 3.43 3.44
C VAL A 82 -11.07 2.45 3.97
N PRO A 83 -9.79 2.88 4.05
CA PRO A 83 -8.73 2.06 4.65
C PRO A 83 -8.97 1.88 6.15
N ILE A 84 -8.94 0.63 6.61
CA ILE A 84 -9.16 0.26 8.01
C ILE A 84 -7.92 -0.47 8.53
N LEU A 85 -7.45 -0.07 9.71
CA LEU A 85 -6.34 -0.75 10.37
C LEU A 85 -6.74 -2.18 10.74
N ASN A 86 -5.98 -3.15 10.26
CA ASN A 86 -6.23 -4.56 10.54
C ASN A 86 -5.99 -4.95 12.01
N GLU A 87 -5.32 -4.08 12.79
CA GLU A 87 -5.12 -4.24 14.23
C GLU A 87 -6.28 -3.70 15.08
N PHE A 88 -7.28 -3.07 14.49
CA PHE A 88 -8.45 -2.62 15.23
C PHE A 88 -9.25 -3.82 15.77
N LYS A 89 -9.89 -3.61 16.93
CA LYS A 89 -10.81 -4.61 17.51
C LYS A 89 -12.02 -4.82 16.58
N PRO A 90 -12.63 -6.00 16.56
CA PRO A 90 -13.81 -6.30 15.75
C PRO A 90 -14.91 -5.24 15.83
N ASP A 91 -15.32 -4.83 17.03
CA ASP A 91 -16.37 -3.82 17.23
C ASP A 91 -16.00 -2.46 16.57
N THR A 92 -14.71 -2.11 16.58
CA THR A 92 -14.22 -0.90 15.91
C THR A 92 -14.33 -1.03 14.39
N ILE A 93 -14.00 -2.19 13.84
CA ILE A 93 -14.11 -2.46 12.40
C ILE A 93 -15.57 -2.42 11.97
N HIS A 94 -16.48 -3.09 12.71
CA HIS A 94 -17.93 -3.05 12.47
C HIS A 94 -18.46 -1.61 12.49
N HIS A 95 -18.06 -0.84 13.52
CA HIS A 95 -18.45 0.57 13.63
C HIS A 95 -17.99 1.39 12.42
N ILE A 96 -16.74 1.25 11.98
CA ILE A 96 -16.19 2.01 10.85
C ILE A 96 -16.93 1.67 9.55
N ILE A 97 -17.18 0.39 9.29
CA ILE A 97 -17.89 -0.07 8.10
C ILE A 97 -19.31 0.51 8.06
N ASN A 98 -20.04 0.39 9.15
CA ASN A 98 -21.41 0.91 9.26
C ASN A 98 -21.45 2.45 9.18
N HIS A 99 -20.56 3.14 9.92
CA HIS A 99 -20.50 4.60 9.95
C HIS A 99 -20.08 5.21 8.61
N SER A 100 -19.17 4.56 7.88
CA SER A 100 -18.75 5.02 6.55
C SER A 100 -19.82 4.78 5.48
N GLY A 101 -20.74 3.84 5.73
CA GLY A 101 -21.68 3.37 4.72
C GLY A 101 -20.98 2.61 3.59
N ALA A 102 -19.95 1.81 3.91
CA ALA A 102 -19.26 0.99 2.93
C ALA A 102 -20.21 -0.07 2.35
N ARG A 103 -20.19 -0.20 1.01
CA ARG A 103 -20.99 -1.19 0.29
C ARG A 103 -20.22 -2.49 0.03
N LEU A 104 -18.90 -2.41 -0.16
CA LEU A 104 -18.04 -3.58 -0.27
C LEU A 104 -16.94 -3.54 0.80
N LEU A 105 -16.52 -4.72 1.23
CA LEU A 105 -15.37 -4.93 2.11
C LEU A 105 -14.40 -5.90 1.46
N PHE A 106 -13.16 -5.46 1.21
CA PHE A 106 -12.04 -6.36 0.96
C PHE A 106 -11.34 -6.65 2.29
N VAL A 107 -11.28 -7.92 2.69
CA VAL A 107 -10.82 -8.32 4.01
C VAL A 107 -9.73 -9.39 3.95
N GLY A 108 -8.70 -9.22 4.78
CA GLY A 108 -7.68 -10.25 5.00
C GLY A 108 -8.18 -11.37 5.91
N LYS A 109 -7.70 -12.59 5.68
CA LYS A 109 -8.15 -13.78 6.43
C LYS A 109 -8.06 -13.60 7.95
N SER A 110 -6.95 -13.06 8.46
CA SER A 110 -6.76 -12.86 9.91
C SER A 110 -7.75 -11.88 10.55
N VAL A 111 -8.31 -10.96 9.75
CA VAL A 111 -9.39 -10.06 10.20
C VAL A 111 -10.73 -10.77 10.10
N TRP A 112 -10.98 -11.40 8.95
CA TRP A 112 -12.23 -12.14 8.71
C TRP A 112 -12.55 -13.17 9.78
N ASP A 113 -11.55 -13.94 10.21
CA ASP A 113 -11.70 -14.99 11.23
C ASP A 113 -12.17 -14.43 12.61
N ASN A 114 -12.17 -13.10 12.81
CA ASN A 114 -12.48 -12.45 14.08
C ASN A 114 -13.66 -11.45 14.02
N ILE A 115 -14.17 -11.11 12.84
CA ILE A 115 -15.31 -10.19 12.69
C ILE A 115 -16.63 -10.96 12.46
N ASP A 116 -17.72 -10.38 12.91
CA ASP A 116 -19.07 -10.90 12.67
C ASP A 116 -19.74 -10.11 11.54
N HIS A 117 -19.97 -10.76 10.39
CA HIS A 117 -20.60 -10.13 9.24
C HIS A 117 -22.06 -9.70 9.50
N GLY A 118 -22.76 -10.36 10.42
CA GLY A 118 -24.10 -9.97 10.83
C GLY A 118 -24.17 -8.58 11.47
N GLN A 119 -23.05 -8.07 11.96
CA GLN A 119 -22.92 -6.71 12.50
C GLN A 119 -22.73 -5.62 11.42
N MET A 120 -22.68 -6.01 10.14
CA MET A 120 -22.42 -5.09 9.01
C MET A 120 -23.52 -5.21 7.94
N PRO A 121 -24.80 -4.95 8.27
CA PRO A 121 -25.94 -5.22 7.38
C PRO A 121 -26.01 -4.33 6.15
N GLY A 122 -25.19 -3.27 6.08
CA GLY A 122 -25.14 -2.35 4.92
C GLY A 122 -24.19 -2.80 3.81
N LEU A 123 -23.45 -3.91 3.98
CA LEU A 123 -22.55 -4.41 2.96
C LEU A 123 -23.32 -5.21 1.89
N ASP A 124 -23.09 -4.88 0.62
CA ASP A 124 -23.55 -5.69 -0.52
C ASP A 124 -22.70 -6.95 -0.70
N GLY A 125 -21.43 -6.90 -0.25
CA GLY A 125 -20.54 -8.04 -0.34
C GLY A 125 -19.22 -7.89 0.39
N ILE A 126 -18.67 -9.05 0.75
CA ILE A 126 -17.37 -9.21 1.41
C ILE A 126 -16.50 -10.09 0.53
N LEU A 127 -15.31 -9.60 0.19
CA LEU A 127 -14.36 -10.26 -0.69
C LEU A 127 -13.04 -10.53 0.05
N ALA A 128 -12.44 -11.67 -0.25
CA ALA A 128 -11.12 -12.00 0.25
C ALA A 128 -10.04 -11.10 -0.38
N MET A 129 -9.19 -10.49 0.43
CA MET A 129 -8.08 -9.67 -0.08
C MET A 129 -7.04 -10.51 -0.84
N SER A 130 -6.98 -11.81 -0.61
CA SER A 130 -5.96 -12.71 -1.21
C SER A 130 -6.16 -12.92 -2.71
N ASP A 131 -7.40 -12.96 -3.20
CA ASP A 131 -7.74 -13.35 -4.57
C ASP A 131 -9.02 -12.69 -5.11
N TYR A 132 -9.63 -11.81 -4.33
CA TYR A 132 -10.90 -11.13 -4.61
C TYR A 132 -12.11 -12.06 -4.78
N SER A 133 -12.02 -13.30 -4.29
CA SER A 133 -13.17 -14.20 -4.23
C SER A 133 -14.22 -13.69 -3.25
N VAL A 134 -15.49 -13.95 -3.54
CA VAL A 134 -16.61 -13.57 -2.66
C VAL A 134 -16.66 -14.52 -1.47
N ILE A 135 -16.59 -13.96 -0.27
CA ILE A 135 -16.73 -14.69 1.00
C ILE A 135 -18.21 -14.74 1.40
N SER A 136 -18.90 -13.60 1.31
CA SER A 136 -20.32 -13.46 1.68
C SER A 136 -20.96 -12.33 0.88
N SER A 137 -22.13 -12.57 0.32
CA SER A 137 -22.91 -11.53 -0.39
C SER A 137 -24.33 -11.98 -0.67
N ASP A 138 -25.27 -11.08 -0.51
CA ASP A 138 -26.65 -11.22 -1.01
C ASP A 138 -26.83 -10.61 -2.41
N ASN A 139 -25.82 -9.93 -2.94
CA ASN A 139 -25.79 -9.38 -4.29
C ASN A 139 -25.49 -10.49 -5.32
N LYS A 140 -26.54 -11.01 -5.97
CA LYS A 140 -26.42 -12.06 -6.98
C LYS A 140 -25.45 -11.72 -8.10
N ALA A 141 -25.47 -10.48 -8.59
CA ALA A 141 -24.58 -10.04 -9.65
C ALA A 141 -23.11 -10.08 -9.25
N LEU A 142 -22.78 -9.75 -7.99
CA LEU A 142 -21.44 -9.87 -7.45
C LEU A 142 -20.99 -11.34 -7.39
N VAL A 143 -21.85 -12.22 -6.84
CA VAL A 143 -21.57 -13.67 -6.72
C VAL A 143 -21.36 -14.33 -8.07
N GLU A 144 -22.15 -13.97 -9.09
CA GLU A 144 -22.04 -14.50 -10.45
C GLU A 144 -20.84 -13.94 -11.23
N THR A 145 -20.48 -12.67 -10.96
CA THR A 145 -19.40 -11.98 -11.68
C THR A 145 -18.01 -12.39 -11.21
N ALA A 146 -17.80 -12.49 -9.89
CA ALA A 146 -16.47 -12.70 -9.31
C ALA A 146 -15.73 -13.93 -9.87
N PRO A 147 -16.32 -15.14 -9.97
CA PRO A 147 -15.63 -16.30 -10.53
C PRO A 147 -15.36 -16.20 -12.04
N ARG A 148 -16.03 -15.27 -12.74
CA ARG A 148 -15.94 -15.09 -14.18
C ARG A 148 -15.09 -13.91 -14.62
N LEU A 149 -14.35 -13.27 -13.70
CA LEU A 149 -13.59 -12.05 -13.99
C LEU A 149 -12.59 -12.22 -15.14
N GLU A 150 -11.92 -13.36 -15.21
CA GLU A 150 -10.98 -13.63 -16.32
C GLU A 150 -11.70 -13.78 -17.67
N GLU A 151 -12.83 -14.45 -17.69
CA GLU A 151 -13.66 -14.60 -18.89
C GLU A 151 -14.18 -13.23 -19.36
N LEU A 152 -14.77 -12.47 -18.45
CA LEU A 152 -15.33 -11.15 -18.75
C LEU A 152 -14.28 -10.15 -19.20
N PHE A 153 -13.10 -10.22 -18.60
CA PHE A 153 -11.96 -9.42 -19.02
C PHE A 153 -11.53 -9.76 -20.46
N LYS A 154 -11.43 -11.05 -20.81
CA LYS A 154 -11.10 -11.48 -22.17
C LYS A 154 -12.17 -11.09 -23.19
N MET A 155 -13.44 -11.11 -22.81
CA MET A 155 -14.52 -10.62 -23.66
C MET A 155 -14.41 -9.12 -23.95
N LYS A 156 -14.02 -8.32 -22.94
CA LYS A 156 -13.85 -6.86 -23.10
C LYS A 156 -12.55 -6.52 -23.83
N HIS A 157 -11.49 -7.29 -23.62
CA HIS A 157 -10.17 -7.09 -24.20
C HIS A 157 -9.67 -8.38 -24.87
N PRO A 158 -10.21 -8.78 -26.02
CA PRO A 158 -9.86 -10.04 -26.72
C PRO A 158 -8.39 -10.11 -27.14
N GLU A 159 -7.80 -8.97 -27.51
CA GLU A 159 -6.35 -8.84 -27.84
C GLU A 159 -5.47 -8.57 -26.61
N GLY A 160 -6.05 -8.60 -25.40
CA GLY A 160 -5.41 -8.18 -24.16
C GLY A 160 -5.46 -6.67 -23.95
N LEU A 161 -5.14 -6.25 -22.73
CA LEU A 161 -5.12 -4.83 -22.34
C LEU A 161 -3.91 -4.13 -22.94
N ALA A 162 -4.11 -3.03 -23.62
CA ALA A 162 -3.07 -2.21 -24.23
C ALA A 162 -3.01 -0.82 -23.58
N LEU A 163 -1.90 -0.09 -23.79
CA LEU A 163 -1.72 1.27 -23.25
C LEU A 163 -2.84 2.23 -23.64
N LYS A 164 -3.38 2.08 -24.84
CA LYS A 164 -4.49 2.90 -25.36
C LYS A 164 -5.79 2.68 -24.60
N ASP A 165 -5.93 1.56 -23.90
CA ASP A 165 -7.15 1.22 -23.17
C ASP A 165 -7.15 1.79 -21.75
N ILE A 166 -6.00 2.28 -21.29
CA ILE A 166 -5.84 2.86 -19.95
C ILE A 166 -6.27 4.32 -19.97
N HIS A 167 -7.49 4.57 -19.50
CA HIS A 167 -8.05 5.91 -19.37
C HIS A 167 -8.80 6.05 -18.05
N TYR A 168 -8.22 6.82 -17.15
CA TYR A 168 -8.91 7.17 -15.91
C TYR A 168 -9.59 8.54 -16.06
N ARG A 169 -10.69 8.71 -15.36
CA ARG A 169 -11.43 9.97 -15.36
C ARG A 169 -10.59 11.12 -14.84
N LEU A 170 -10.98 12.32 -15.18
CA LEU A 170 -10.50 13.54 -14.52
C LEU A 170 -11.38 13.78 -13.28
N GLU A 171 -10.78 13.74 -12.10
CA GLU A 171 -11.50 14.04 -10.86
C GLU A 171 -11.57 15.55 -10.59
N GLN A 172 -12.59 15.96 -9.84
CA GLN A 172 -12.66 17.32 -9.31
C GLN A 172 -11.81 17.40 -8.02
N PRO A 173 -11.09 18.52 -7.79
CA PRO A 173 -10.19 18.64 -6.62
C PRO A 173 -10.88 18.41 -5.27
N GLU A 174 -12.11 18.86 -5.10
CA GLU A 174 -12.90 18.75 -3.86
C GLU A 174 -13.68 17.42 -3.77
N GLU A 175 -13.65 16.60 -4.79
CA GLU A 175 -14.29 15.30 -4.76
C GLU A 175 -13.63 14.40 -3.72
N LEU A 176 -14.45 13.70 -2.92
CA LEU A 176 -13.97 12.82 -1.87
C LEU A 176 -13.26 11.60 -2.47
N ALA A 177 -12.00 11.41 -2.11
CA ALA A 177 -11.19 10.27 -2.51
C ALA A 177 -11.21 9.15 -1.48
N MET A 178 -11.12 9.50 -0.19
CA MET A 178 -11.09 8.52 0.87
C MET A 178 -11.56 9.07 2.20
N ILE A 179 -11.95 8.15 3.11
CA ILE A 179 -12.25 8.44 4.52
C ILE A 179 -11.25 7.64 5.36
N ASN A 180 -10.35 8.35 6.05
CA ASN A 180 -9.36 7.72 6.92
C ASN A 180 -9.78 7.85 8.38
N TYR A 181 -9.89 6.72 9.09
CA TYR A 181 -10.32 6.70 10.48
C TYR A 181 -9.12 6.81 11.42
N THR A 182 -9.21 7.73 12.36
CA THR A 182 -8.21 7.91 13.42
C THR A 182 -8.79 7.43 14.76
N SER A 183 -7.93 6.81 15.59
CA SER A 183 -8.26 6.55 16.99
C SER A 183 -8.33 7.89 17.72
N GLY A 184 -9.53 8.48 17.80
CA GLY A 184 -9.73 9.73 18.51
C GLY A 184 -9.38 9.61 20.01
N THR A 185 -9.09 10.71 20.67
CA THR A 185 -8.98 10.81 22.14
C THR A 185 -10.33 10.55 22.84
N THR A 186 -11.41 10.43 22.09
CA THR A 186 -12.78 10.10 22.49
C THR A 186 -13.09 8.66 22.13
N SER A 187 -14.11 8.06 22.73
CA SER A 187 -14.46 6.64 22.67
C SER A 187 -14.71 6.03 21.28
N SER A 188 -14.96 6.83 20.25
CA SER A 188 -15.25 6.33 18.89
C SER A 188 -14.28 6.90 17.85
N PRO A 189 -13.84 6.08 16.85
CA PRO A 189 -13.01 6.55 15.75
C PRO A 189 -13.70 7.66 14.95
N LYS A 190 -12.91 8.64 14.49
CA LYS A 190 -13.41 9.75 13.65
C LYS A 190 -12.94 9.55 12.22
N GLY A 191 -13.86 9.64 11.27
CA GLY A 191 -13.58 9.59 9.83
C GLY A 191 -13.13 10.94 9.30
N VAL A 192 -11.87 11.05 8.90
CA VAL A 192 -11.32 12.23 8.23
C VAL A 192 -11.58 12.12 6.74
N MET A 193 -12.36 13.03 6.20
CA MET A 193 -12.70 13.09 4.77
C MET A 193 -11.56 13.74 4.00
N LEU A 194 -10.96 13.01 3.06
CA LEU A 194 -9.81 13.45 2.28
C LEU A 194 -10.19 13.56 0.79
N PRO A 195 -10.26 14.81 0.26
CA PRO A 195 -10.51 15.04 -1.16
C PRO A 195 -9.26 14.73 -2.02
N TYR A 196 -9.47 14.58 -3.34
CA TYR A 196 -8.37 14.31 -4.27
C TYR A 196 -7.27 15.37 -4.25
N ARG A 197 -7.59 16.65 -4.00
CA ARG A 197 -6.57 17.70 -3.87
C ARG A 197 -5.56 17.43 -2.76
N SER A 198 -5.99 16.78 -1.66
CA SER A 198 -5.09 16.42 -0.56
C SER A 198 -4.14 15.28 -0.98
N MET A 199 -4.65 14.29 -1.70
CA MET A 199 -3.85 13.21 -2.28
C MET A 199 -2.82 13.75 -3.28
N TRP A 200 -3.28 14.61 -4.19
CA TRP A 200 -2.43 15.24 -5.20
C TRP A 200 -1.33 16.12 -4.58
N SER A 201 -1.66 16.92 -3.58
CA SER A 201 -0.70 17.80 -2.87
C SER A 201 0.44 17.01 -2.23
N ASN A 202 0.12 15.93 -1.51
CA ASN A 202 1.12 15.09 -0.87
C ASN A 202 2.00 14.39 -1.90
N LEU A 203 1.40 13.84 -2.95
CA LEU A 203 2.13 13.20 -4.05
C LEU A 203 3.06 14.19 -4.75
N ARG A 204 2.56 15.38 -5.08
CA ARG A 204 3.35 16.42 -5.73
C ARG A 204 4.54 16.85 -4.89
N TYR A 205 4.33 17.07 -3.59
CA TYR A 205 5.42 17.37 -2.66
C TYR A 205 6.50 16.29 -2.67
N ALA A 206 6.10 15.02 -2.61
CA ALA A 206 7.05 13.91 -2.63
C ALA A 206 7.81 13.82 -3.96
N LEU A 207 7.13 14.00 -5.09
CA LEU A 207 7.77 14.04 -6.42
C LEU A 207 8.80 15.17 -6.55
N ASP A 208 8.53 16.34 -5.94
CA ASP A 208 9.42 17.50 -6.00
C ASP A 208 10.62 17.38 -5.04
N GLN A 209 10.47 16.68 -3.92
CA GLN A 209 11.48 16.63 -2.84
C GLN A 209 12.28 15.33 -2.81
N MET A 210 11.74 14.23 -3.33
CA MET A 210 12.33 12.90 -3.20
C MET A 210 12.80 12.40 -4.58
N GLY A 211 14.03 12.71 -4.97
CA GLY A 211 14.59 12.43 -6.29
C GLY A 211 14.93 10.96 -6.55
N TYR A 212 13.94 10.07 -6.57
CA TYR A 212 14.10 8.66 -6.91
C TYR A 212 13.77 8.40 -8.39
N THR A 213 14.33 7.32 -8.93
CA THR A 213 14.22 6.98 -10.34
C THR A 213 13.43 5.66 -10.54
N PRO A 214 12.75 5.50 -11.69
CA PRO A 214 12.05 4.27 -12.02
C PRO A 214 12.94 3.02 -11.91
N GLY A 215 12.38 1.93 -11.39
CA GLY A 215 13.08 0.67 -11.14
C GLY A 215 13.87 0.62 -9.82
N GLU A 216 14.00 1.72 -9.09
CA GLU A 216 14.50 1.68 -7.71
C GLU A 216 13.54 0.90 -6.81
N LYS A 217 14.04 0.42 -5.66
CA LYS A 217 13.31 -0.52 -4.79
C LYS A 217 12.99 0.12 -3.44
N LEU A 218 11.79 -0.16 -2.95
CA LEU A 218 11.32 0.18 -1.62
C LEU A 218 10.80 -1.08 -0.92
N VAL A 219 11.00 -1.19 0.40
CA VAL A 219 10.32 -2.17 1.25
C VAL A 219 9.27 -1.45 2.09
N SER A 220 8.00 -1.79 1.90
CA SER A 220 6.88 -1.25 2.68
C SER A 220 6.79 -1.97 4.02
N ILE A 221 7.00 -1.23 5.10
CA ILE A 221 7.02 -1.71 6.49
C ILE A 221 5.99 -1.00 7.38
N LEU A 222 5.49 0.15 6.94
CA LEU A 222 4.44 0.90 7.63
C LEU A 222 3.07 0.47 7.14
N THR A 223 2.07 0.52 7.98
CA THR A 223 0.70 0.16 7.62
C THR A 223 0.13 1.15 6.58
N MET A 224 -0.29 0.65 5.41
CA MET A 224 -0.87 1.49 4.35
C MET A 224 -2.25 2.07 4.73
N ALA A 225 -2.95 1.52 5.70
CA ALA A 225 -4.16 2.14 6.25
C ALA A 225 -3.87 3.43 7.06
N HIS A 226 -2.60 3.72 7.36
CA HIS A 226 -2.15 5.02 7.87
C HIS A 226 -1.68 5.93 6.74
N MET A 227 -2.07 7.21 6.77
CA MET A 227 -1.75 8.19 5.72
C MET A 227 -0.27 8.31 5.41
N TYR A 228 0.63 8.22 6.41
CA TYR A 228 2.06 8.31 6.18
C TYR A 228 2.59 7.12 5.37
N GLY A 229 2.22 5.90 5.75
CA GLY A 229 2.56 4.68 4.99
C GLY A 229 1.92 4.72 3.60
N LEU A 230 0.64 5.08 3.50
CA LEU A 230 -0.06 5.18 2.22
C LEU A 230 0.61 6.17 1.26
N ALA A 231 0.93 7.36 1.73
CA ALA A 231 1.50 8.41 0.88
C ALA A 231 2.94 8.09 0.43
N PHE A 232 3.81 7.66 1.37
CA PHE A 232 5.25 7.58 1.13
C PHE A 232 5.80 6.18 0.88
N GLU A 233 5.05 5.11 1.22
CA GLU A 233 5.46 3.74 0.89
C GLU A 233 4.63 3.12 -0.25
N PHE A 234 3.54 3.78 -0.68
CA PHE A 234 2.70 3.26 -1.76
C PHE A 234 2.44 4.29 -2.86
N ILE A 235 1.71 5.37 -2.60
CA ILE A 235 1.25 6.30 -3.66
C ILE A 235 2.43 6.96 -4.39
N TYR A 236 3.36 7.57 -3.64
CA TYR A 236 4.52 8.22 -4.23
C TYR A 236 5.44 7.22 -4.96
N PRO A 237 5.84 6.08 -4.37
CA PRO A 237 6.66 5.09 -5.06
C PRO A 237 5.98 4.55 -6.33
N PHE A 238 4.69 4.25 -6.28
CA PHE A 238 3.94 3.80 -7.44
C PHE A 238 3.91 4.85 -8.56
N ALA A 239 3.64 6.11 -8.22
CA ALA A 239 3.64 7.21 -9.18
C ALA A 239 5.02 7.50 -9.78
N SER A 240 6.10 7.09 -9.12
CA SER A 240 7.49 7.30 -9.53
C SER A 240 8.15 6.11 -10.24
N GLY A 241 7.42 5.03 -10.50
CA GLY A 241 8.01 3.84 -11.14
C GLY A 241 8.88 2.99 -10.20
N ILE A 242 8.76 3.17 -8.89
CA ILE A 242 9.53 2.44 -7.89
C ILE A 242 8.90 1.07 -7.67
N HIS A 243 9.74 0.03 -7.56
CA HIS A 243 9.32 -1.32 -7.25
C HIS A 243 9.09 -1.49 -5.75
N ILE A 244 7.86 -1.72 -5.33
CA ILE A 244 7.42 -1.82 -3.94
C ILE A 244 7.37 -3.29 -3.51
N TYR A 245 8.07 -3.61 -2.43
CA TYR A 245 8.02 -4.93 -1.79
C TYR A 245 7.22 -4.86 -0.49
N PHE A 246 6.12 -5.58 -0.42
CA PHE A 246 5.29 -5.67 0.79
C PHE A 246 5.78 -6.78 1.70
N LEU A 247 6.03 -6.44 2.96
CA LEU A 247 6.41 -7.40 3.98
C LEU A 247 5.17 -8.00 4.63
N GLN A 248 4.89 -9.26 4.35
CA GLN A 248 3.72 -9.95 4.91
C GLN A 248 3.91 -10.38 6.38
N LYS A 249 5.17 -10.48 6.84
CA LYS A 249 5.54 -10.83 8.21
C LYS A 249 5.62 -9.57 9.08
N MET A 250 5.34 -9.71 10.39
CA MET A 250 5.55 -8.61 11.34
C MET A 250 7.00 -8.13 11.30
N PRO A 251 7.26 -6.81 11.12
CA PRO A 251 8.61 -6.29 11.02
C PRO A 251 9.34 -6.42 12.36
N SER A 252 10.28 -7.35 12.44
CA SER A 252 11.25 -7.45 13.54
C SER A 252 12.65 -7.08 13.03
N PRO A 253 13.60 -6.65 13.90
CA PRO A 253 14.96 -6.32 13.47
C PRO A 253 15.66 -7.45 12.71
N LYS A 254 15.38 -8.71 13.06
CA LYS A 254 15.90 -9.89 12.36
C LYS A 254 15.33 -9.97 10.95
N ILE A 255 14.00 -9.99 10.82
CA ILE A 255 13.29 -10.09 9.53
C ILE A 255 13.67 -8.91 8.63
N LEU A 256 13.62 -7.66 9.14
CA LEU A 256 13.99 -6.49 8.36
C LEU A 256 15.42 -6.56 7.83
N GLY A 257 16.36 -7.06 8.65
CA GLY A 257 17.71 -7.20 8.19
C GLY A 257 17.92 -8.27 7.12
N GLU A 258 17.18 -9.37 7.15
CA GLU A 258 17.17 -10.38 6.08
C GLU A 258 16.56 -9.82 4.80
N VAL A 259 15.41 -9.14 4.91
CA VAL A 259 14.71 -8.51 3.78
C VAL A 259 15.57 -7.41 3.13
N PHE A 260 16.17 -6.53 3.93
CA PHE A 260 17.03 -5.47 3.41
C PHE A 260 18.31 -6.01 2.74
N ALA A 261 18.89 -7.07 3.27
CA ALA A 261 20.04 -7.73 2.64
C ALA A 261 19.68 -8.34 1.27
N ASN A 262 18.49 -8.94 1.15
CA ASN A 262 18.04 -9.60 -0.06
C ASN A 262 17.56 -8.60 -1.13
N ILE A 263 16.70 -7.64 -0.75
CA ILE A 263 16.09 -6.68 -1.67
C ILE A 263 17.03 -5.53 -2.00
N ARG A 264 17.83 -5.07 -1.00
CA ARG A 264 18.72 -3.91 -1.08
C ARG A 264 17.97 -2.65 -1.51
N PRO A 265 17.02 -2.15 -0.68
CA PRO A 265 16.17 -1.03 -1.04
C PRO A 265 16.99 0.26 -1.23
N HIS A 266 16.50 1.12 -2.13
CA HIS A 266 17.05 2.47 -2.36
C HIS A 266 16.33 3.51 -1.51
N LEU A 267 15.05 3.25 -1.18
CA LEU A 267 14.22 4.08 -0.32
C LEU A 267 13.76 3.26 0.89
N ILE A 268 13.93 3.83 2.07
CA ILE A 268 13.42 3.30 3.33
C ILE A 268 12.65 4.41 4.03
N VAL A 269 11.35 4.21 4.17
CA VAL A 269 10.47 5.07 4.97
C VAL A 269 10.25 4.39 6.31
N ALA A 270 10.53 5.06 7.41
CA ALA A 270 10.41 4.45 8.71
C ALA A 270 10.05 5.48 9.79
N VAL A 271 9.43 5.00 10.86
CA VAL A 271 9.26 5.79 12.09
C VAL A 271 10.49 5.63 12.97
N PRO A 272 10.84 6.64 13.81
CA PRO A 272 12.05 6.62 14.65
C PRO A 272 12.22 5.34 15.46
N LEU A 273 11.13 4.79 15.99
CA LEU A 273 11.14 3.57 16.80
C LEU A 273 11.69 2.34 16.04
N ILE A 274 11.41 2.21 14.74
CA ILE A 274 11.91 1.09 13.92
C ILE A 274 13.41 1.25 13.71
N ILE A 275 13.87 2.45 13.35
CA ILE A 275 15.29 2.76 13.15
C ILE A 275 16.05 2.51 14.45
N GLU A 276 15.53 3.00 15.57
CA GLU A 276 16.14 2.82 16.89
C GLU A 276 16.29 1.33 17.26
N LYS A 277 15.25 0.51 17.03
CA LYS A 277 15.31 -0.94 17.28
C LYS A 277 16.36 -1.63 16.41
N ILE A 278 16.48 -1.28 15.13
CA ILE A 278 17.51 -1.83 14.24
C ILE A 278 18.91 -1.43 14.72
N ILE A 279 19.13 -0.16 15.05
CA ILE A 279 20.41 0.33 15.54
C ILE A 279 20.79 -0.35 16.87
N LYS A 280 19.87 -0.40 17.83
CA LYS A 280 20.09 -1.08 19.13
C LYS A 280 20.41 -2.56 18.99
N SER A 281 19.77 -3.27 18.07
CA SER A 281 19.96 -4.71 17.90
C SER A 281 21.20 -5.09 17.08
N ARG A 282 21.58 -4.29 16.08
CA ARG A 282 22.63 -4.66 15.09
C ARG A 282 23.90 -3.81 15.20
N VAL A 283 23.77 -2.54 15.55
CA VAL A 283 24.91 -1.60 15.53
C VAL A 283 25.52 -1.41 16.91
N LEU A 284 24.70 -1.11 17.93
CA LEU A 284 25.20 -0.82 19.28
C LEU A 284 26.02 -1.97 19.89
N PRO A 285 25.65 -3.26 19.81
CA PRO A 285 26.44 -4.34 20.39
C PRO A 285 27.87 -4.43 19.81
N GLN A 286 28.03 -3.95 18.56
CA GLN A 286 29.36 -3.91 17.93
C GLN A 286 30.18 -2.70 18.39
N LEU A 287 29.52 -1.54 18.65
CA LEU A 287 30.15 -0.32 19.14
C LEU A 287 30.56 -0.43 20.59
N GLU A 288 29.85 -1.21 21.39
CA GLU A 288 30.14 -1.42 22.82
C GLU A 288 31.35 -2.30 23.11
N ARG A 289 31.91 -2.98 22.09
CA ARG A 289 33.14 -3.75 22.25
C ARG A 289 34.29 -2.86 22.71
N PHE A 290 34.96 -3.23 23.79
CA PHE A 290 35.99 -2.44 24.46
C PHE A 290 37.08 -1.90 23.51
N HIS A 291 37.58 -2.73 22.60
CA HIS A 291 38.58 -2.33 21.61
C HIS A 291 38.09 -1.27 20.63
N ILE A 292 36.80 -1.25 20.26
CA ILE A 292 36.20 -0.24 19.37
C ILE A 292 36.06 1.09 20.09
N LYS A 293 35.62 1.08 21.37
CA LYS A 293 35.55 2.28 22.19
C LYS A 293 36.93 2.91 22.37
N LEU A 294 37.97 2.09 22.55
CA LEU A 294 39.35 2.57 22.67
C LEU A 294 39.86 3.18 21.36
N MET A 295 39.63 2.51 20.23
CA MET A 295 40.03 2.99 18.89
C MET A 295 39.35 4.31 18.49
N LEU A 296 38.09 4.53 18.90
CA LEU A 296 37.38 5.78 18.63
C LEU A 296 38.00 7.01 19.32
N LYS A 297 38.76 6.81 20.41
CA LYS A 297 39.45 7.88 21.13
C LYS A 297 40.77 8.29 20.49
N ILE A 298 41.33 7.49 19.59
CA ILE A 298 42.60 7.76 18.90
C ILE A 298 42.32 8.51 17.59
N PRO A 299 42.82 9.73 17.36
CA PRO A 299 42.45 10.58 16.22
C PRO A 299 42.64 9.91 14.86
N VAL A 300 43.73 9.22 14.62
CA VAL A 300 44.06 8.57 13.34
C VAL A 300 43.28 7.28 13.14
N LEU A 301 43.05 6.48 14.18
CA LEU A 301 42.29 5.24 14.12
C LEU A 301 40.78 5.49 14.17
N GLY A 302 40.35 6.55 14.85
CA GLY A 302 38.96 6.95 14.97
C GLY A 302 38.30 7.24 13.62
N GLY A 303 39.02 7.80 12.64
CA GLY A 303 38.55 8.01 11.29
C GLY A 303 38.22 6.69 10.56
N LYS A 304 39.12 5.71 10.60
CA LYS A 304 38.91 4.37 10.01
C LYS A 304 37.76 3.61 10.70
N VAL A 305 37.64 3.72 12.01
CA VAL A 305 36.59 3.08 12.80
C VAL A 305 35.21 3.70 12.46
N ARG A 306 35.12 5.03 12.40
CA ARG A 306 33.89 5.74 11.97
C ARG A 306 33.46 5.33 10.57
N HIS A 307 34.39 5.23 9.63
CA HIS A 307 34.11 4.76 8.28
C HIS A 307 33.58 3.33 8.28
N LYS A 308 34.19 2.43 9.05
CA LYS A 308 33.71 1.05 9.22
C LYS A 308 32.31 0.98 9.83
N ILE A 309 32.03 1.80 10.83
CA ILE A 309 30.70 1.92 11.45
C ILE A 309 29.67 2.42 10.44
N LYS A 310 29.98 3.49 9.68
CA LYS A 310 29.12 4.00 8.62
C LYS A 310 28.79 2.91 7.61
N LYS A 311 29.80 2.14 7.17
CA LYS A 311 29.60 1.01 6.26
C LYS A 311 28.70 -0.06 6.87
N GLN A 312 28.90 -0.42 8.14
CA GLN A 312 28.07 -1.41 8.83
C GLN A 312 26.60 -0.95 8.99
N ILE A 313 26.39 0.33 9.24
CA ILE A 313 25.03 0.91 9.25
C ILE A 313 24.43 0.80 7.86
N LEU A 314 25.13 1.23 6.82
CA LEU A 314 24.67 1.10 5.44
C LEU A 314 24.34 -0.35 5.08
N ASP A 315 25.21 -1.29 5.41
CA ASP A 315 25.01 -2.72 5.14
C ASP A 315 23.81 -3.29 5.91
N ALA A 316 23.54 -2.83 7.14
CA ALA A 316 22.37 -3.23 7.92
C ALA A 316 21.03 -2.84 7.25
N PHE A 317 21.04 -1.83 6.39
CA PHE A 317 19.91 -1.36 5.60
C PHE A 317 20.02 -1.73 4.11
N GLY A 318 20.84 -2.73 3.74
CA GLY A 318 20.99 -3.23 2.38
C GLY A 318 22.03 -2.52 1.50
N GLY A 319 22.68 -1.47 2.02
CA GLY A 319 23.85 -0.83 1.40
C GLY A 319 23.57 0.05 0.17
N ARG A 320 22.32 0.35 -0.16
CA ARG A 320 21.95 1.15 -1.36
C ARG A 320 21.07 2.35 -1.07
N PHE A 321 20.54 2.51 0.15
CA PHE A 321 19.63 3.62 0.43
C PHE A 321 20.33 4.99 0.30
N LYS A 322 19.59 5.96 -0.19
CA LYS A 322 20.02 7.35 -0.42
C LYS A 322 19.68 8.23 0.77
#